data_c92c89e3788c0ac1586e3387d5200532
#
_entry.id   c92c89e3788c0ac1586e3387d5200532
#
_cell.length_a   1.000
_cell.length_b   1.000
_cell.length_c   1.000
_cell.angle_alpha   90.00
_cell.angle_beta   90.00
_cell.angle_gamma   90.00
#
_symmetry.space_group_name_H-M   'P 1'
#
loop_
_entity.id
_entity.type
_entity.pdbx_description
1 polymer ?
#
loop_
_entity_poly.entity_id
_entity_poly.type
_entity_poly.pdbx_seq_one_letter_code
_entity_poly.pdbx_strand_id
1 'polypeptide(L)'
;MPDIKTSVVSIAIALASCASGIAIGPVLAASPLPVVQQLDLRRYVGRWYEIARYPNFFERMCVGDVTATYARNLDGTISVVNACRKDDGSMVRAEGLARIVAPAQLQVRFAPSWLGFLPFVWGDYWVIDLAPDYAYAVVGEPSRDYLWILARDPRMDDATYARITAGLAALGYDAGRLLRNPAPER
;
A
#
# COMPACT_ATOMS: atom_id res chain seq x y z
N MET A 1 -25.08 -43.29 82.89
CA MET A 1 -24.71 -42.06 82.24
C MET A 1 -23.80 -42.45 81.06
N PRO A 2 -24.28 -42.39 79.85
CA PRO A 2 -23.45 -42.74 78.67
C PRO A 2 -22.91 -41.49 78.03
N ASP A 3 -21.62 -41.53 77.70
CA ASP A 3 -20.84 -40.50 77.00
C ASP A 3 -21.26 -40.44 75.54
N ILE A 4 -21.56 -39.21 75.13
CA ILE A 4 -21.84 -38.88 73.71
C ILE A 4 -20.52 -38.47 73.07
N LYS A 5 -19.97 -39.37 72.21
CA LYS A 5 -18.81 -39.01 71.36
C LYS A 5 -19.31 -38.31 70.13
N THR A 6 -18.99 -37.06 70.01
CA THR A 6 -19.24 -36.20 68.85
C THR A 6 -18.19 -36.47 67.74
N SER A 7 -18.60 -37.15 66.64
CA SER A 7 -17.77 -37.36 65.46
C SER A 7 -17.85 -36.12 64.57
N VAL A 8 -16.74 -35.41 64.40
CA VAL A 8 -16.60 -34.31 63.46
C VAL A 8 -16.19 -34.89 62.12
N VAL A 9 -17.10 -34.86 61.14
CA VAL A 9 -16.82 -35.25 59.76
C VAL A 9 -16.25 -34.01 59.04
N SER A 10 -14.94 -34.03 58.74
CA SER A 10 -14.30 -33.02 57.90
C SER A 10 -14.58 -33.30 56.44
N ILE A 11 -15.37 -32.44 55.79
CA ILE A 11 -15.58 -32.48 54.35
C ILE A 11 -14.46 -31.65 53.71
N ALA A 12 -13.50 -32.30 53.04
CA ALA A 12 -12.51 -31.66 52.21
C ALA A 12 -13.12 -31.34 50.82
N ILE A 13 -13.38 -30.08 50.57
CA ILE A 13 -13.79 -29.59 49.24
C ILE A 13 -12.54 -29.43 48.39
N ALA A 14 -12.32 -30.33 47.41
CA ALA A 14 -11.27 -30.19 46.42
C ALA A 14 -11.72 -29.20 45.32
N LEU A 15 -11.18 -28.00 45.34
CA LEU A 15 -11.32 -27.01 44.25
C LEU A 15 -10.41 -27.43 43.10
N ALA A 16 -10.97 -28.03 42.08
CA ALA A 16 -10.29 -28.27 40.80
C ALA A 16 -10.23 -26.95 40.02
N SER A 17 -9.11 -26.28 40.02
CA SER A 17 -8.83 -25.10 39.18
C SER A 17 -8.55 -25.57 37.76
N CYS A 18 -9.54 -25.51 36.86
CA CYS A 18 -9.31 -25.58 35.43
C CYS A 18 -8.66 -24.31 34.92
N ALA A 19 -7.33 -24.27 34.88
CA ALA A 19 -6.59 -23.23 34.17
C ALA A 19 -6.67 -23.51 32.66
N SER A 20 -7.67 -22.96 32.00
CA SER A 20 -7.71 -22.90 30.51
C SER A 20 -6.63 -21.92 30.03
N GLY A 21 -5.45 -22.46 29.75
CA GLY A 21 -4.38 -21.69 29.11
C GLY A 21 -4.80 -21.35 27.68
N ILE A 22 -5.14 -20.08 27.44
CA ILE A 22 -5.27 -19.54 26.09
C ILE A 22 -3.85 -19.48 25.53
N ALA A 23 -3.49 -20.43 24.65
CA ALA A 23 -2.25 -20.37 23.89
C ALA A 23 -2.36 -19.20 22.89
N ILE A 24 -1.80 -18.05 23.23
CA ILE A 24 -1.60 -16.96 22.29
C ILE A 24 -0.47 -17.44 21.35
N GLY A 25 -0.86 -17.93 20.15
CA GLY A 25 0.10 -18.25 19.11
C GLY A 25 0.90 -17.00 18.73
N PRO A 26 2.15 -17.15 18.24
CA PRO A 26 2.94 -16.01 17.79
C PRO A 26 2.19 -15.30 16.69
N VAL A 27 1.87 -14.03 16.87
CA VAL A 27 1.45 -13.12 15.82
C VAL A 27 2.67 -12.99 14.89
N LEU A 28 2.64 -13.67 13.75
CA LEU A 28 3.66 -13.48 12.72
C LEU A 28 3.54 -12.03 12.27
N ALA A 29 4.50 -11.20 12.67
CA ALA A 29 4.63 -9.86 12.14
C ALA A 29 4.77 -9.98 10.62
N ALA A 30 3.93 -9.25 9.86
CA ALA A 30 4.06 -9.25 8.41
C ALA A 30 5.49 -8.84 8.03
N SER A 31 6.10 -9.60 7.13
CA SER A 31 7.44 -9.28 6.65
C SER A 31 7.47 -7.86 6.07
N PRO A 32 8.56 -7.10 6.28
CA PRO A 32 8.71 -5.78 5.68
C PRO A 32 8.45 -5.86 4.17
N LEU A 33 7.75 -4.88 3.62
CA LEU A 33 7.49 -4.82 2.18
C LEU A 33 8.83 -4.63 1.46
N PRO A 34 9.25 -5.57 0.56
CA PRO A 34 10.47 -5.40 -0.19
C PRO A 34 10.31 -4.29 -1.24
N VAL A 35 11.39 -3.62 -1.56
CA VAL A 35 11.49 -2.61 -2.62
C VAL A 35 12.55 -3.02 -3.64
N VAL A 36 12.51 -2.43 -4.83
CA VAL A 36 13.57 -2.62 -5.81
C VAL A 36 14.90 -2.10 -5.26
N GLN A 37 16.01 -2.79 -5.55
CA GLN A 37 17.31 -2.45 -4.98
C GLN A 37 17.83 -1.08 -5.41
N GLN A 38 17.50 -0.65 -6.63
CA GLN A 38 17.96 0.61 -7.22
C GLN A 38 16.82 1.28 -7.99
N LEU A 39 16.74 2.60 -7.85
CA LEU A 39 15.82 3.45 -8.61
C LEU A 39 16.62 4.63 -9.19
N ASP A 40 16.88 4.61 -10.50
CA ASP A 40 17.42 5.77 -11.21
C ASP A 40 16.30 6.78 -11.47
N LEU A 41 16.29 7.84 -10.68
CA LEU A 41 15.27 8.89 -10.81
C LEU A 41 15.31 9.61 -12.16
N ARG A 42 16.44 9.66 -12.86
CA ARG A 42 16.52 10.28 -14.19
C ARG A 42 15.69 9.51 -15.21
N ARG A 43 15.59 8.17 -15.03
CA ARG A 43 14.74 7.29 -15.83
C ARG A 43 13.30 7.22 -15.33
N TYR A 44 13.12 7.43 -14.01
CA TYR A 44 11.80 7.33 -13.38
C TYR A 44 10.92 8.56 -13.61
N VAL A 45 11.48 9.77 -13.69
CA VAL A 45 10.73 11.00 -13.99
C VAL A 45 10.03 10.96 -15.35
N GLY A 46 9.14 11.91 -15.58
CA GLY A 46 8.26 11.97 -16.74
C GLY A 46 6.88 11.42 -16.46
N ARG A 47 6.12 11.13 -17.52
CA ARG A 47 4.74 10.68 -17.43
C ARG A 47 4.65 9.17 -17.27
N TRP A 48 3.73 8.76 -16.41
CA TRP A 48 3.26 7.39 -16.23
C TRP A 48 1.75 7.36 -16.38
N TYR A 49 1.23 6.28 -16.96
CA TYR A 49 -0.19 5.98 -17.04
C TYR A 49 -0.53 4.95 -15.97
N GLU A 50 -1.63 5.16 -15.26
CA GLU A 50 -2.12 4.18 -14.31
C GLU A 50 -2.87 3.07 -15.05
N ILE A 51 -2.36 1.86 -14.95
CA ILE A 51 -2.97 0.66 -15.56
C ILE A 51 -4.00 0.05 -14.62
N ALA A 52 -3.67 0.00 -13.33
CA ALA A 52 -4.55 -0.51 -12.31
C ALA A 52 -4.18 0.06 -10.94
N ARG A 53 -5.13 0.06 -10.02
CA ARG A 53 -4.93 0.47 -8.63
C ARG A 53 -5.82 -0.30 -7.66
N TYR A 54 -5.51 -0.24 -6.39
CA TYR A 54 -6.48 -0.52 -5.35
C TYR A 54 -7.51 0.61 -5.25
N PRO A 55 -8.79 0.31 -4.93
CA PRO A 55 -9.79 1.35 -4.62
C PRO A 55 -9.26 2.26 -3.52
N ASN A 56 -9.29 3.56 -3.76
CA ASN A 56 -8.88 4.56 -2.78
C ASN A 56 -9.80 5.77 -2.80
N PHE A 57 -9.81 6.51 -1.70
CA PHE A 57 -10.72 7.63 -1.50
C PHE A 57 -10.44 8.81 -2.44
N PHE A 58 -9.17 9.11 -2.71
CA PHE A 58 -8.77 10.32 -3.44
C PHE A 58 -8.89 10.18 -4.96
N GLU A 59 -9.05 8.97 -5.49
CA GLU A 59 -9.25 8.71 -6.93
C GLU A 59 -10.65 8.22 -7.27
N ARG A 60 -11.59 8.23 -6.31
CA ARG A 60 -12.95 7.72 -6.54
C ARG A 60 -13.73 8.49 -7.61
N MET A 61 -13.33 9.75 -7.90
CA MET A 61 -13.92 10.54 -8.98
C MET A 61 -13.34 10.25 -10.35
N CYS A 62 -12.25 9.46 -10.43
CA CYS A 62 -11.53 9.18 -11.65
C CYS A 62 -12.18 8.00 -12.39
N VAL A 63 -12.60 8.22 -13.64
CA VAL A 63 -13.18 7.18 -14.50
C VAL A 63 -12.27 6.76 -15.65
N GLY A 64 -11.14 7.45 -15.86
CA GLY A 64 -10.14 7.11 -16.88
C GLY A 64 -9.07 8.17 -17.05
N ASP A 65 -8.19 7.94 -18.01
CA ASP A 65 -7.06 8.81 -18.39
C ASP A 65 -6.18 9.21 -17.19
N VAL A 66 -6.02 8.27 -16.25
CA VAL A 66 -5.28 8.51 -15.02
C VAL A 66 -3.79 8.53 -15.31
N THR A 67 -3.13 9.62 -14.94
CA THR A 67 -1.69 9.80 -15.14
C THR A 67 -1.02 10.38 -13.91
N ALA A 68 0.25 10.02 -13.71
CA ALA A 68 1.17 10.64 -12.77
C ALA A 68 2.39 11.18 -13.53
N THR A 69 2.73 12.45 -13.33
CA THR A 69 3.90 13.07 -13.96
C THR A 69 4.85 13.54 -12.88
N TYR A 70 6.10 13.10 -12.98
CA TYR A 70 7.16 13.41 -12.01
C TYR A 70 8.23 14.28 -12.68
N ALA A 71 8.71 15.32 -11.97
CA ALA A 71 9.81 16.16 -12.40
C ALA A 71 10.74 16.46 -11.23
N ARG A 72 12.07 16.43 -11.48
CA ARG A 72 13.06 16.77 -10.45
C ARG A 72 13.13 18.27 -10.25
N ASN A 73 13.14 18.71 -9.01
CA ASN A 73 13.38 20.07 -8.60
C ASN A 73 14.88 20.31 -8.31
N LEU A 74 15.31 21.56 -8.33
CA LEU A 74 16.69 21.95 -8.04
C LEU A 74 17.09 21.64 -6.58
N ASP A 75 16.14 21.63 -5.66
CA ASP A 75 16.34 21.32 -4.24
C ASP A 75 16.42 19.82 -3.95
N GLY A 76 16.36 18.96 -4.97
CA GLY A 76 16.41 17.51 -4.84
C GLY A 76 15.05 16.84 -4.58
N THR A 77 13.99 17.61 -4.39
CA THR A 77 12.62 17.08 -4.31
C THR A 77 12.09 16.71 -5.71
N ILE A 78 10.91 16.11 -5.77
CA ILE A 78 10.24 15.70 -7.00
C ILE A 78 8.85 16.32 -7.03
N SER A 79 8.56 17.14 -8.03
CA SER A 79 7.19 17.58 -8.29
C SER A 79 6.36 16.42 -8.80
N VAL A 80 5.14 16.30 -8.32
CA VAL A 80 4.16 15.25 -8.70
C VAL A 80 2.91 15.95 -9.21
N VAL A 81 2.47 15.60 -10.40
CA VAL A 81 1.18 16.04 -10.95
C VAL A 81 0.38 14.81 -11.32
N ASN A 82 -0.67 14.53 -10.55
CA ASN A 82 -1.65 13.51 -10.89
C ASN A 82 -2.81 14.16 -11.64
N ALA A 83 -3.32 13.49 -12.66
CA ALA A 83 -4.47 13.94 -13.42
C ALA A 83 -5.35 12.75 -13.79
N CYS A 84 -6.66 12.98 -13.86
CA CYS A 84 -7.60 11.98 -14.35
C CYS A 84 -8.85 12.64 -14.95
N ARG A 85 -9.58 11.89 -15.76
CA ARG A 85 -10.87 12.28 -16.30
C ARG A 85 -12.00 11.81 -15.38
N LYS A 86 -12.96 12.72 -15.08
CA LYS A 86 -14.20 12.42 -14.36
C LYS A 86 -15.30 11.95 -15.33
N ASP A 87 -16.41 11.46 -14.79
CA ASP A 87 -17.56 11.00 -15.58
C ASP A 87 -18.25 12.12 -16.38
N ASP A 88 -18.15 13.38 -15.93
CA ASP A 88 -18.62 14.57 -16.66
C ASP A 88 -17.68 14.98 -17.83
N GLY A 89 -16.63 14.22 -18.10
CA GLY A 89 -15.62 14.46 -19.11
C GLY A 89 -14.57 15.49 -18.71
N SER A 90 -14.70 16.20 -17.59
CA SER A 90 -13.72 17.19 -17.15
C SER A 90 -12.46 16.51 -16.59
N MET A 91 -11.33 17.21 -16.77
CA MET A 91 -10.04 16.78 -16.18
C MET A 91 -9.86 17.41 -14.81
N VAL A 92 -9.48 16.61 -13.83
CA VAL A 92 -9.01 17.06 -12.52
C VAL A 92 -7.52 16.86 -12.39
N ARG A 93 -6.85 17.76 -11.67
CA ARG A 93 -5.42 17.70 -11.38
C ARG A 93 -5.17 17.89 -9.90
N ALA A 94 -4.19 17.17 -9.38
CA ALA A 94 -3.66 17.35 -8.04
C ALA A 94 -2.13 17.51 -8.14
N GLU A 95 -1.62 18.57 -7.53
CA GLU A 95 -0.19 18.87 -7.50
C GLU A 95 0.37 18.52 -6.12
N GLY A 96 1.49 17.84 -6.12
CA GLY A 96 2.14 17.36 -4.92
C GLY A 96 3.66 17.44 -5.00
N LEU A 97 4.26 17.03 -3.91
CA LEU A 97 5.71 16.96 -3.77
C LEU A 97 6.10 15.59 -3.25
N ALA A 98 7.16 15.00 -3.81
CA ALA A 98 7.77 13.80 -3.26
C ALA A 98 9.19 14.09 -2.76
N ARG A 99 9.59 13.36 -1.72
CA ARG A 99 10.97 13.32 -1.20
C ARG A 99 11.46 11.88 -1.14
N ILE A 100 12.76 11.70 -1.32
CA ILE A 100 13.41 10.40 -1.21
C ILE A 100 13.77 10.20 0.26
N VAL A 101 13.38 9.08 0.83
CA VAL A 101 13.70 8.72 2.23
C VAL A 101 14.69 7.57 2.30
N ALA A 102 14.69 6.67 1.29
CA ALA A 102 15.67 5.60 1.12
C ALA A 102 15.66 5.13 -0.35
N PRO A 103 16.58 4.26 -0.80
CA PRO A 103 16.55 3.69 -2.15
C PRO A 103 15.17 3.09 -2.46
N ALA A 104 14.55 3.54 -3.55
CA ALA A 104 13.21 3.17 -4.00
C ALA A 104 12.06 3.42 -3.00
N GLN A 105 12.31 4.14 -1.92
CA GLN A 105 11.33 4.56 -0.93
C GLN A 105 11.20 6.08 -0.96
N LEU A 106 10.05 6.54 -1.38
CA LEU A 106 9.69 7.95 -1.41
C LEU A 106 8.53 8.20 -0.46
N GLN A 107 8.32 9.45 -0.14
CA GLN A 107 7.11 9.94 0.49
C GLN A 107 6.52 11.04 -0.35
N VAL A 108 5.20 11.02 -0.53
CA VAL A 108 4.47 12.00 -1.34
C VAL A 108 3.50 12.80 -0.46
N ARG A 109 3.29 14.05 -0.82
CA ARG A 109 2.39 14.96 -0.13
C ARG A 109 1.63 15.80 -1.15
N PHE A 110 0.31 15.88 -0.99
CA PHE A 110 -0.57 16.75 -1.76
C PHE A 110 -1.15 17.90 -0.90
N ALA A 111 -0.79 17.95 0.38
CA ALA A 111 -1.14 19.06 1.27
C ALA A 111 -0.30 20.30 0.98
N PRO A 112 -0.79 21.51 1.31
CA PRO A 112 -0.04 22.76 1.17
C PRO A 112 1.35 22.69 1.83
N SER A 113 2.31 23.46 1.29
CA SER A 113 3.72 23.40 1.72
C SER A 113 3.93 23.73 3.19
N TRP A 114 3.13 24.63 3.74
CA TRP A 114 3.20 25.03 5.16
C TRP A 114 2.79 23.91 6.13
N LEU A 115 2.10 22.84 5.67
CA LEU A 115 1.81 21.65 6.47
C LEU A 115 2.90 20.57 6.36
N GLY A 116 3.94 20.80 5.56
CA GLY A 116 4.96 19.78 5.26
C GLY A 116 5.78 19.29 6.45
N PHE A 117 5.75 20.01 7.58
CA PHE A 117 6.40 19.58 8.81
C PHE A 117 5.60 18.49 9.56
N LEU A 118 4.33 18.30 9.21
CA LEU A 118 3.48 17.30 9.85
C LEU A 118 3.70 15.93 9.21
N PRO A 119 4.09 14.90 9.97
CA PRO A 119 4.41 13.58 9.40
C PRO A 119 3.22 12.91 8.74
N PHE A 120 2.01 13.11 9.25
CA PHE A 120 0.80 12.45 8.74
C PHE A 120 0.29 12.99 7.39
N VAL A 121 0.86 14.09 6.87
CA VAL A 121 0.53 14.59 5.52
C VAL A 121 1.37 13.94 4.42
N TRP A 122 2.36 13.13 4.81
CA TRP A 122 3.22 12.40 3.91
C TRP A 122 2.76 10.95 3.82
N GLY A 123 2.41 10.50 2.63
CA GLY A 123 2.10 9.11 2.33
C GLY A 123 3.33 8.37 1.80
N ASP A 124 3.52 7.14 2.22
CA ASP A 124 4.59 6.29 1.70
C ASP A 124 4.30 5.92 0.23
N TYR A 125 5.36 5.92 -0.57
CA TYR A 125 5.37 5.62 -1.99
C TYR A 125 6.61 4.77 -2.29
N TRP A 126 6.45 3.46 -2.26
CA TRP A 126 7.55 2.52 -2.38
C TRP A 126 7.48 1.80 -3.72
N VAL A 127 8.56 1.85 -4.50
CA VAL A 127 8.64 1.10 -5.76
C VAL A 127 9.02 -0.34 -5.43
N ILE A 128 8.04 -1.24 -5.54
CA ILE A 128 8.15 -2.64 -5.11
C ILE A 128 8.44 -3.61 -6.24
N ASP A 129 8.13 -3.21 -7.50
CA ASP A 129 8.56 -3.89 -8.73
C ASP A 129 8.77 -2.85 -9.83
N LEU A 130 9.73 -3.10 -10.71
CA LEU A 130 10.13 -2.18 -11.77
C LEU A 130 10.71 -2.96 -12.95
N ALA A 131 10.19 -2.70 -14.14
CA ALA A 131 10.79 -3.26 -15.35
C ALA A 131 12.25 -2.76 -15.53
N PRO A 132 13.19 -3.61 -15.97
CA PRO A 132 14.58 -3.20 -16.18
C PRO A 132 14.74 -2.03 -17.18
N ASP A 133 13.84 -1.93 -18.14
CA ASP A 133 13.75 -0.86 -19.12
C ASP A 133 12.89 0.34 -18.67
N TYR A 134 12.29 0.27 -17.46
CA TYR A 134 11.34 1.25 -16.91
C TYR A 134 10.02 1.35 -17.70
N ALA A 135 9.62 0.28 -18.40
CA ALA A 135 8.34 0.26 -19.10
C ALA A 135 7.13 0.23 -18.15
N TYR A 136 7.27 -0.41 -16.98
CA TYR A 136 6.26 -0.41 -15.91
C TYR A 136 6.91 -0.26 -14.54
N ALA A 137 6.12 0.16 -13.57
CA ALA A 137 6.44 0.19 -12.14
C ALA A 137 5.24 -0.26 -11.32
N VAL A 138 5.48 -1.00 -10.23
CA VAL A 138 4.48 -1.31 -9.23
C VAL A 138 4.83 -0.54 -7.97
N VAL A 139 3.87 0.21 -7.47
CA VAL A 139 4.02 1.08 -6.32
C VAL A 139 3.10 0.61 -5.22
N GLY A 140 3.63 0.46 -4.04
CA GLY A 140 2.90 0.09 -2.84
C GLY A 140 3.35 0.90 -1.63
N GLU A 141 2.90 0.48 -0.45
CA GLU A 141 3.28 1.08 0.83
C GLU A 141 3.22 0.01 1.95
N PRO A 142 3.85 0.26 3.13
CA PRO A 142 4.04 -0.77 4.15
C PRO A 142 2.77 -1.43 4.69
N SER A 143 1.63 -0.71 4.77
CA SER A 143 0.36 -1.27 5.26
C SER A 143 -0.32 -2.19 4.24
N ARG A 144 0.04 -2.06 2.97
CA ARG A 144 -0.56 -2.76 1.82
C ARG A 144 -2.01 -2.38 1.54
N ASP A 145 -2.44 -1.21 2.02
CA ASP A 145 -3.77 -0.68 1.76
C ASP A 145 -3.87 -0.03 0.37
N TYR A 146 -2.72 0.42 -0.16
CA TYR A 146 -2.61 1.08 -1.45
C TYR A 146 -1.66 0.32 -2.38
N LEU A 147 -2.06 0.26 -3.66
CA LEU A 147 -1.27 -0.35 -4.72
C LEU A 147 -1.61 0.34 -6.05
N TRP A 148 -0.57 0.61 -6.85
CA TRP A 148 -0.69 1.11 -8.22
C TRP A 148 0.21 0.31 -9.16
N ILE A 149 -0.31 0.01 -10.34
CA ILE A 149 0.46 -0.49 -11.48
C ILE A 149 0.52 0.64 -12.50
N LEU A 150 1.71 1.13 -12.74
CA LEU A 150 2.00 2.25 -13.64
C LEU A 150 2.75 1.73 -14.87
N ALA A 151 2.52 2.35 -16.05
CA ALA A 151 3.27 2.05 -17.26
C ALA A 151 3.60 3.32 -18.06
N ARG A 152 4.63 3.21 -18.92
CA ARG A 152 4.97 4.28 -19.87
C ARG A 152 4.02 4.35 -21.05
N ASP A 153 3.43 3.23 -21.42
CA ASP A 153 2.37 3.16 -22.42
C ASP A 153 1.00 3.08 -21.72
N PRO A 154 -0.02 3.79 -22.20
CA PRO A 154 -1.37 3.69 -21.66
C PRO A 154 -2.01 2.32 -21.82
N ARG A 155 -1.40 1.44 -22.61
CA ARG A 155 -1.83 0.06 -22.85
C ARG A 155 -0.76 -0.90 -22.37
N MET A 156 -1.14 -1.74 -21.43
CA MET A 156 -0.32 -2.87 -21.00
C MET A 156 -0.88 -4.16 -21.60
N ASP A 157 -0.01 -4.97 -22.20
CA ASP A 157 -0.41 -6.28 -22.69
C ASP A 157 -0.81 -7.22 -21.54
N ASP A 158 -1.71 -8.15 -21.84
CA ASP A 158 -2.29 -9.02 -20.82
C ASP A 158 -1.26 -9.98 -20.21
N ALA A 159 -0.22 -10.38 -20.95
CA ALA A 159 0.83 -11.25 -20.43
C ALA A 159 1.68 -10.53 -19.38
N THR A 160 2.06 -9.28 -19.64
CA THR A 160 2.76 -8.42 -18.66
C THR A 160 1.90 -8.16 -17.43
N TYR A 161 0.62 -7.82 -17.63
CA TYR A 161 -0.32 -7.60 -16.51
C TYR A 161 -0.47 -8.86 -15.66
N ALA A 162 -0.68 -10.03 -16.28
CA ALA A 162 -0.83 -11.30 -15.58
C ALA A 162 0.45 -11.67 -14.78
N ARG A 163 1.64 -11.43 -15.34
CA ARG A 163 2.90 -11.68 -14.65
C ARG A 163 3.06 -10.77 -13.42
N ILE A 164 2.75 -9.48 -13.52
CA ILE A 164 2.79 -8.56 -12.38
C ILE A 164 1.82 -9.02 -11.30
N THR A 165 0.56 -9.28 -11.66
CA THR A 165 -0.48 -9.65 -10.68
C THR A 165 -0.21 -11.00 -10.01
N ALA A 166 0.39 -11.96 -10.72
CA ALA A 166 0.81 -13.24 -10.13
C ALA A 166 1.87 -13.07 -9.02
N GLY A 167 2.73 -12.06 -9.11
CA GLY A 167 3.76 -11.76 -8.11
C GLY A 167 3.24 -11.08 -6.84
N LEU A 168 2.05 -10.46 -6.90
CA LEU A 168 1.53 -9.60 -5.83
C LEU A 168 1.28 -10.36 -4.51
N ALA A 169 0.82 -11.60 -4.58
CA ALA A 169 0.54 -12.42 -3.38
C ALA A 169 1.80 -12.64 -2.53
N ALA A 170 2.96 -12.83 -3.16
CA ALA A 170 4.25 -12.97 -2.45
C ALA A 170 4.66 -11.68 -1.71
N LEU A 171 4.14 -10.52 -2.16
CA LEU A 171 4.34 -9.21 -1.54
C LEU A 171 3.25 -8.87 -0.50
N GLY A 172 2.28 -9.77 -0.31
CA GLY A 172 1.18 -9.61 0.64
C GLY A 172 0.02 -8.76 0.11
N TYR A 173 -0.10 -8.60 -1.22
CA TYR A 173 -1.21 -7.93 -1.89
C TYR A 173 -2.20 -8.93 -2.49
N ASP A 174 -3.47 -8.59 -2.51
CA ASP A 174 -4.54 -9.36 -3.14
C ASP A 174 -4.84 -8.78 -4.55
N ALA A 175 -4.41 -9.49 -5.59
CA ALA A 175 -4.66 -9.09 -6.98
C ALA A 175 -6.15 -8.94 -7.32
N GLY A 176 -7.05 -9.64 -6.60
CA GLY A 176 -8.50 -9.55 -6.79
C GLY A 176 -9.10 -8.19 -6.41
N ARG A 177 -8.38 -7.37 -5.63
CA ARG A 177 -8.79 -6.01 -5.28
C ARG A 177 -8.46 -4.96 -6.33
N LEU A 178 -7.66 -5.30 -7.36
CA LEU A 178 -7.25 -4.35 -8.38
C LEU A 178 -8.43 -3.91 -9.26
N LEU A 179 -8.58 -2.60 -9.39
CA LEU A 179 -9.39 -1.97 -10.42
C LEU A 179 -8.49 -1.66 -11.62
N ARG A 180 -8.73 -2.32 -12.75
CA ARG A 180 -8.01 -2.05 -14.00
C ARG A 180 -8.66 -0.86 -14.71
N ASN A 181 -7.88 0.13 -15.06
CA ASN A 181 -8.36 1.26 -15.83
C ASN A 181 -8.65 0.87 -17.28
N PRO A 182 -9.70 1.44 -17.90
CA PRO A 182 -9.88 1.29 -19.34
C PRO A 182 -8.71 1.93 -20.09
N ALA A 183 -8.25 1.27 -21.15
CA ALA A 183 -7.29 1.90 -22.05
C ALA A 183 -7.93 3.14 -22.70
N PRO A 184 -7.17 4.24 -22.92
CA PRO A 184 -7.70 5.42 -23.60
C PRO A 184 -8.30 5.07 -24.96
N GLU A 185 -9.43 5.71 -25.31
CA GLU A 185 -10.00 5.62 -26.65
C GLU A 185 -9.02 6.22 -27.66
N ARG A 186 -8.99 5.67 -28.86
CA ARG A 186 -8.10 6.13 -29.94
C ARG A 186 -8.66 7.36 -30.62
#